data_5e679d2b90064f4ed89d0654d381b9e7
#
_entry.id   5e679d2b90064f4ed89d0654d381b9e7
#
_cell.length_a   1.000
_cell.length_b   1.000
_cell.length_c   1.000
_cell.angle_alpha   90.00
_cell.angle_beta   90.00
_cell.angle_gamma   90.00
#
_symmetry.space_group_name_H-M   'P 1'
#
loop_
_entity.id
_entity.type
_entity.pdbx_description
1 polymer ?
#
loop_
_entity_poly.entity_id
_entity_poly.type
_entity_poly.pdbx_seq_one_letter_code
_entity_poly.pdbx_strand_id
1 'polypeptide(L)'
;LRQESVRLLRPIASRPKDTVPPEDRRSVYGYRKFFISPTDVSEFVTCSEEGIWPRIENMGACVLGMWTPMASVSPSEIVLLTGYDGPAHWEQTRFTQEQRSNSNIDDQLWDREKALRERRVELTRDTWVELMRSTDF
;
A
#
# COMPACT_ATOMS: atom_id res chain seq x y z
N LEU A 1 29.78 8.25 15.91
CA LEU A 1 29.14 6.95 15.79
C LEU A 1 27.94 7.02 14.88
N ARG A 2 27.90 6.17 13.89
CA ARG A 2 26.74 6.00 13.03
C ARG A 2 25.99 4.75 13.48
N GLN A 3 24.68 4.89 13.58
CA GLN A 3 23.79 3.75 13.82
C GLN A 3 23.24 3.28 12.46
N GLU A 4 23.36 1.99 12.22
CA GLU A 4 22.77 1.33 11.07
C GLU A 4 21.74 0.30 11.55
N SER A 5 20.60 0.26 10.88
CA SER A 5 19.57 -0.75 11.14
C SER A 5 19.22 -1.43 9.83
N VAL A 6 19.34 -2.75 9.80
CA VAL A 6 19.01 -3.58 8.63
C VAL A 6 17.94 -4.58 9.03
N ARG A 7 16.89 -4.67 8.20
CA ARG A 7 15.80 -5.62 8.38
C ARG A 7 15.60 -6.43 7.11
N LEU A 8 15.43 -7.73 7.27
CA LEU A 8 15.08 -8.61 6.17
C LEU A 8 13.57 -8.78 6.10
N LEU A 9 13.01 -8.56 4.91
CA LEU A 9 11.59 -8.66 4.64
C LEU A 9 11.35 -9.81 3.66
N ARG A 10 10.21 -10.48 3.78
CA ARG A 10 9.72 -11.45 2.79
C ARG A 10 8.41 -10.98 2.18
N PRO A 11 8.19 -11.16 0.87
CA PRO A 11 6.92 -10.82 0.24
C PRO A 11 5.79 -11.74 0.75
N ILE A 12 4.59 -11.15 0.89
CA ILE A 12 3.40 -11.85 1.38
C ILE A 12 2.20 -11.73 0.44
N ALA A 13 2.39 -11.06 -0.70
CA ALA A 13 1.35 -10.81 -1.69
C ALA A 13 1.85 -11.15 -3.09
N SER A 14 1.03 -10.92 -4.10
CA SER A 14 1.40 -11.13 -5.51
C SER A 14 2.51 -10.20 -6.01
N ARG A 15 2.85 -9.19 -5.22
CA ARG A 15 3.93 -8.24 -5.51
C ARG A 15 4.90 -8.17 -4.32
N PRO A 16 6.19 -7.91 -4.56
CA PRO A 16 6.78 -7.40 -5.81
C PRO A 16 6.83 -8.44 -6.92
N LYS A 17 6.82 -7.94 -8.15
CA LYS A 17 7.25 -8.71 -9.32
C LYS A 17 8.78 -8.83 -9.30
N ASP A 18 9.34 -9.73 -10.09
CA ASP A 18 10.79 -9.98 -10.13
C ASP A 18 11.60 -8.71 -10.42
N THR A 19 11.06 -7.83 -11.26
CA THR A 19 11.67 -6.53 -11.58
C THR A 19 10.62 -5.43 -11.58
N VAL A 20 11.04 -4.21 -11.22
CA VAL A 20 10.22 -3.01 -11.36
C VAL A 20 10.60 -2.34 -12.68
N PRO A 21 9.74 -2.42 -13.72
CA PRO A 21 10.05 -1.79 -14.99
C PRO A 21 10.08 -0.25 -14.86
N PRO A 22 10.81 0.45 -15.73
CA PRO A 22 10.94 1.92 -15.65
C PRO A 22 9.61 2.67 -15.62
N GLU A 23 8.59 2.19 -16.35
CA GLU A 23 7.25 2.78 -16.39
C GLU A 23 6.50 2.69 -15.06
N ASP A 24 6.87 1.76 -14.19
CA ASP A 24 6.29 1.62 -12.85
C ASP A 24 7.00 2.48 -11.80
N ARG A 25 8.11 3.10 -12.16
CA ARG A 25 8.84 4.02 -11.27
C ARG A 25 8.09 5.34 -11.14
N ARG A 26 8.17 5.93 -9.97
CA ARG A 26 7.48 7.18 -9.63
C ARG A 26 8.44 8.15 -8.95
N SER A 27 8.03 9.41 -8.82
CA SER A 27 8.81 10.44 -8.14
C SER A 27 8.60 10.44 -6.63
N VAL A 28 7.46 9.97 -6.17
CA VAL A 28 7.10 9.88 -4.74
C VAL A 28 6.63 8.48 -4.43
N TYR A 29 7.05 7.97 -3.28
CA TYR A 29 6.61 6.67 -2.76
C TYR A 29 5.98 6.83 -1.39
N GLY A 30 4.86 6.15 -1.18
CA GLY A 30 4.28 5.94 0.13
C GLY A 30 4.86 4.67 0.75
N TYR A 31 5.63 4.82 1.81
CA TYR A 31 6.10 3.73 2.66
C TYR A 31 5.16 3.62 3.84
N ARG A 32 4.32 2.59 3.84
CA ARG A 32 3.29 2.43 4.85
C ARG A 32 3.53 1.17 5.65
N LYS A 33 3.33 1.28 6.96
CA LYS A 33 3.30 0.13 7.86
C LYS A 33 1.89 -0.08 8.40
N PHE A 34 1.55 -1.36 8.57
CA PHE A 34 0.36 -1.81 9.28
C PHE A 34 0.78 -2.80 10.35
N PHE A 35 0.08 -2.75 11.47
CA PHE A 35 0.21 -3.72 12.55
C PHE A 35 -1.11 -4.45 12.71
N ILE A 36 -1.11 -5.75 12.52
CA ILE A 36 -2.30 -6.58 12.50
C ILE A 36 -2.08 -7.87 13.32
N SER A 37 -3.16 -8.58 13.64
CA SER A 37 -3.04 -9.91 14.22
C SER A 37 -2.39 -10.88 13.23
N PRO A 38 -1.46 -11.76 13.68
CA PRO A 38 -0.86 -12.78 12.79
C PRO A 38 -1.87 -13.65 12.07
N THR A 39 -3.01 -13.93 12.70
CA THR A 39 -4.10 -14.74 12.12
C THR A 39 -4.86 -14.03 10.99
N ASP A 40 -4.75 -12.71 10.90
CA ASP A 40 -5.50 -11.88 9.95
C ASP A 40 -4.69 -11.50 8.71
N VAL A 41 -3.43 -11.91 8.64
CA VAL A 41 -2.52 -11.54 7.53
C VAL A 41 -3.08 -11.94 6.17
N SER A 42 -3.57 -13.17 6.04
CA SER A 42 -4.11 -13.68 4.76
C SER A 42 -5.34 -12.87 4.30
N GLU A 43 -6.26 -12.59 5.21
CA GLU A 43 -7.44 -11.78 4.89
C GLU A 43 -7.07 -10.34 4.55
N PHE A 44 -6.11 -9.75 5.28
CA PHE A 44 -5.59 -8.42 5.01
C PHE A 44 -4.99 -8.31 3.60
N VAL A 45 -4.22 -9.33 3.19
CA VAL A 45 -3.66 -9.40 1.82
C VAL A 45 -4.78 -9.45 0.78
N THR A 46 -5.77 -10.30 0.98
CA THR A 46 -6.93 -10.41 0.08
C THR A 46 -7.69 -9.08 -0.05
N CYS A 47 -8.00 -8.43 1.06
CA CYS A 47 -8.64 -7.11 1.04
C CYS A 47 -7.82 -6.06 0.27
N SER A 48 -6.51 -6.14 0.38
CA SER A 48 -5.61 -5.23 -0.34
C SER A 48 -5.59 -5.52 -1.84
N GLU A 49 -5.34 -6.76 -2.24
CA GLU A 49 -5.20 -7.16 -3.64
C GLU A 49 -6.50 -7.06 -4.44
N GLU A 50 -7.62 -7.42 -3.83
CA GLU A 50 -8.91 -7.45 -4.52
C GLU A 50 -9.71 -6.15 -4.37
N GLY A 51 -9.41 -5.34 -3.37
CA GLY A 51 -10.14 -4.10 -3.09
C GLY A 51 -9.35 -2.85 -3.39
N ILE A 52 -8.40 -2.51 -2.53
CA ILE A 52 -7.75 -1.20 -2.54
C ILE A 52 -6.82 -1.03 -3.74
N TRP A 53 -5.99 -2.03 -4.06
CA TRP A 53 -5.01 -1.93 -5.13
C TRP A 53 -5.63 -1.67 -6.50
N PRO A 54 -6.67 -2.40 -6.94
CA PRO A 54 -7.31 -2.10 -8.22
C PRO A 54 -7.84 -0.67 -8.31
N ARG A 55 -8.40 -0.15 -7.22
CA ARG A 55 -8.90 1.22 -7.18
C ARG A 55 -7.78 2.25 -7.32
N ILE A 56 -6.75 2.18 -6.48
CA ILE A 56 -5.67 3.18 -6.53
C ILE A 56 -4.85 3.09 -7.81
N GLU A 57 -4.68 1.89 -8.36
CA GLU A 57 -3.98 1.71 -9.63
C GLU A 57 -4.79 2.22 -10.81
N ASN A 58 -6.12 2.12 -10.76
CA ASN A 58 -6.99 2.77 -11.74
C ASN A 58 -6.90 4.30 -11.69
N MET A 59 -6.46 4.85 -10.55
CA MET A 59 -6.19 6.27 -10.36
C MET A 59 -4.73 6.66 -10.67
N GLY A 60 -3.93 5.74 -11.21
CA GLY A 60 -2.57 5.98 -11.66
C GLY A 60 -1.47 5.68 -10.65
N ALA A 61 -1.79 5.24 -9.44
CA ALA A 61 -0.79 4.76 -8.49
C ALA A 61 -0.19 3.41 -8.95
N CYS A 62 0.98 3.09 -8.46
CA CYS A 62 1.63 1.81 -8.74
C CYS A 62 2.00 1.11 -7.43
N VAL A 63 1.35 0.00 -7.13
CA VAL A 63 1.71 -0.80 -5.96
C VAL A 63 2.93 -1.65 -6.30
N LEU A 64 4.04 -1.41 -5.59
CA LEU A 64 5.29 -2.10 -5.82
C LEU A 64 5.39 -3.42 -5.07
N GLY A 65 4.91 -3.48 -3.85
CA GLY A 65 4.94 -4.73 -3.09
C GLY A 65 4.45 -4.60 -1.67
N MET A 66 4.24 -5.76 -1.05
CA MET A 66 3.84 -5.91 0.33
C MET A 66 4.69 -7.00 0.99
N TRP A 67 5.24 -6.69 2.14
CA TRP A 67 6.18 -7.55 2.85
C TRP A 67 5.86 -7.63 4.34
N THR A 68 6.43 -8.64 4.97
CA THR A 68 6.51 -8.75 6.42
C THR A 68 7.95 -9.03 6.84
N PRO A 69 8.40 -8.63 8.04
CA PRO A 69 9.71 -9.02 8.54
C PRO A 69 9.88 -10.55 8.58
N MET A 70 11.06 -11.03 8.25
CA MET A 70 11.37 -12.46 8.34
C MET A 70 11.33 -12.95 9.79
N ALA A 71 11.72 -12.11 10.74
CA ALA A 71 11.53 -12.37 12.16
C ALA A 71 10.07 -12.13 12.54
N SER A 72 9.39 -13.17 13.00
CA SER A 72 7.99 -13.09 13.41
C SER A 72 7.85 -12.37 14.75
N VAL A 73 6.94 -11.39 14.79
CA VAL A 73 6.55 -10.66 16.00
C VAL A 73 5.03 -10.57 16.07
N SER A 74 4.48 -10.34 17.27
CA SER A 74 3.04 -10.13 17.44
C SER A 74 2.79 -8.75 18.08
N PRO A 75 1.99 -7.84 17.47
CA PRO A 75 1.28 -8.00 16.19
C PRO A 75 2.23 -8.08 15.01
N SER A 76 1.77 -8.70 13.94
CA SER A 76 2.53 -8.77 12.69
C SER A 76 2.65 -7.39 12.05
N GLU A 77 3.84 -7.05 11.64
CA GLU A 77 4.12 -5.83 10.89
C GLU A 77 4.03 -6.14 9.39
N ILE A 78 3.28 -5.31 8.66
CA ILE A 78 3.19 -5.37 7.21
C ILE A 78 3.71 -4.07 6.63
N VAL A 79 4.60 -4.17 5.65
CA VAL A 79 5.16 -3.04 4.92
C VAL A 79 4.57 -3.03 3.51
N LEU A 80 4.08 -1.87 3.10
CA LEU A 80 3.54 -1.62 1.75
C LEU A 80 4.29 -0.47 1.11
N LEU A 81 4.73 -0.65 -0.12
CA LEU A 81 5.35 0.39 -0.94
C LEU A 81 4.50 0.66 -2.17
N THR A 82 4.08 1.91 -2.32
CA THR A 82 3.24 2.36 -3.45
C THR A 82 3.82 3.63 -4.06
N GLY A 83 3.90 3.68 -5.37
CA GLY A 83 4.41 4.82 -6.13
C GLY A 83 3.30 5.77 -6.58
N TYR A 84 3.60 7.07 -6.54
CA TYR A 84 2.72 8.17 -6.93
C TYR A 84 3.48 9.20 -7.75
N ASP A 85 2.78 9.99 -8.56
CA ASP A 85 3.39 11.07 -9.34
C ASP A 85 3.83 12.25 -8.47
N GLY A 86 3.21 12.41 -7.31
CA GLY A 86 3.53 13.46 -6.35
C GLY A 86 2.66 13.38 -5.10
N PRO A 87 2.86 14.26 -4.10
CA PRO A 87 2.05 14.30 -2.90
C PRO A 87 0.57 14.57 -3.18
N ALA A 88 0.25 15.44 -4.14
CA ALA A 88 -1.12 15.72 -4.55
C ALA A 88 -1.80 14.48 -5.14
N HIS A 89 -1.07 13.69 -5.94
CA HIS A 89 -1.57 12.44 -6.47
C HIS A 89 -1.87 11.43 -5.35
N TRP A 90 -0.97 11.31 -4.37
CA TRP A 90 -1.23 10.49 -3.18
C TRP A 90 -2.52 10.91 -2.47
N GLU A 91 -2.72 12.22 -2.26
CA GLU A 91 -3.94 12.73 -1.63
C GLU A 91 -5.19 12.39 -2.44
N GLN A 92 -5.13 12.47 -3.77
CA GLN A 92 -6.24 12.10 -4.67
C GLN A 92 -6.63 10.62 -4.59
N THR A 93 -5.71 9.74 -4.20
CA THR A 93 -6.01 8.30 -4.07
C THR A 93 -6.68 7.94 -2.75
N ARG A 94 -6.82 8.87 -1.82
CA ARG A 94 -7.49 8.62 -0.55
C ARG A 94 -9.00 8.48 -0.73
N PHE A 95 -9.60 7.62 0.09
CA PHE A 95 -11.03 7.38 0.03
C PHE A 95 -11.79 8.47 0.80
N THR A 96 -12.13 9.55 0.09
CA THR A 96 -12.98 10.63 0.58
C THR A 96 -14.05 10.95 -0.46
N GLN A 97 -15.16 11.60 -0.06
CA GLN A 97 -16.21 12.00 -0.99
C GLN A 97 -15.70 13.04 -2.00
N GLU A 98 -14.83 13.93 -1.56
CA GLU A 98 -14.22 14.92 -2.45
C GLU A 98 -13.34 14.23 -3.51
N GLN A 99 -12.48 13.33 -3.09
CA GLN A 99 -11.62 12.58 -3.99
C GLN A 99 -12.44 11.71 -4.96
N ARG A 100 -13.52 11.11 -4.47
CA ARG A 100 -14.48 10.37 -5.29
C ARG A 100 -15.06 11.23 -6.40
N SER A 101 -15.52 12.44 -6.06
CA SER A 101 -16.15 13.36 -7.01
C SER A 101 -15.18 13.88 -8.06
N ASN A 102 -13.90 14.01 -7.72
CA ASN A 102 -12.86 14.55 -8.59
C ASN A 102 -12.12 13.50 -9.42
N SER A 103 -12.43 12.22 -9.25
CA SER A 103 -11.78 11.13 -9.96
C SER A 103 -12.64 10.56 -11.07
N ASN A 104 -12.00 10.11 -12.16
CA ASN A 104 -12.64 9.39 -13.26
C ASN A 104 -12.68 7.88 -13.03
N ILE A 105 -12.69 7.47 -11.78
CA ILE A 105 -12.72 6.06 -11.43
C ILE A 105 -14.09 5.46 -11.71
N ASP A 106 -14.11 4.21 -12.17
CA ASP A 106 -15.32 3.43 -12.37
C ASP A 106 -16.12 3.29 -11.07
N ASP A 107 -17.43 3.56 -11.14
CA ASP A 107 -18.32 3.51 -9.98
C ASP A 107 -18.39 2.12 -9.35
N GLN A 108 -18.42 1.07 -10.16
CA GLN A 108 -18.46 -0.31 -9.65
C GLN A 108 -17.17 -0.66 -8.91
N LEU A 109 -16.03 -0.22 -9.44
CA LEU A 109 -14.75 -0.45 -8.81
C LEU A 109 -14.64 0.29 -7.47
N TRP A 110 -15.15 1.52 -7.41
CA TRP A 110 -15.18 2.31 -6.20
C TRP A 110 -16.07 1.67 -5.12
N ASP A 111 -17.28 1.29 -5.47
CA ASP A 111 -18.25 0.70 -4.54
C ASP A 111 -17.81 -0.70 -4.08
N ARG A 112 -17.24 -1.49 -4.99
CA ARG A 112 -16.70 -2.82 -4.69
C ARG A 112 -15.54 -2.76 -3.69
N GLU A 113 -14.69 -1.76 -3.82
CA GLU A 113 -13.56 -1.56 -2.90
C GLU A 113 -14.02 -1.23 -1.48
N LYS A 114 -15.16 -0.56 -1.32
CA LYS A 114 -15.61 -0.04 -0.04
C LYS A 114 -15.69 -1.12 1.06
N ALA A 115 -16.34 -2.24 0.78
CA ALA A 115 -16.50 -3.31 1.76
C ALA A 115 -15.14 -3.92 2.16
N LEU A 116 -14.25 -4.16 1.19
CA LEU A 116 -12.92 -4.71 1.45
C LEU A 116 -12.02 -3.71 2.17
N ARG A 117 -12.13 -2.43 1.85
CA ARG A 117 -11.43 -1.36 2.54
C ARG A 117 -11.86 -1.25 4.01
N GLU A 118 -13.16 -1.26 4.27
CA GLU A 118 -13.71 -1.21 5.63
C GLU A 118 -13.24 -2.42 6.43
N ARG A 119 -13.26 -3.60 5.83
CA ARG A 119 -12.76 -4.81 6.48
C ARG A 119 -11.26 -4.72 6.78
N ARG A 120 -10.46 -4.22 5.85
CA ARG A 120 -9.02 -4.00 6.08
C ARG A 120 -8.75 -3.05 7.24
N VAL A 121 -9.56 -2.00 7.39
CA VAL A 121 -9.47 -1.07 8.52
C VAL A 121 -9.76 -1.79 9.84
N GLU A 122 -10.79 -2.64 9.89
CA GLU A 122 -11.11 -3.43 11.08
C GLU A 122 -9.96 -4.35 11.50
N LEU A 123 -9.25 -4.94 10.55
CA LEU A 123 -8.10 -5.82 10.81
C LEU A 123 -6.86 -5.05 11.27
N THR A 124 -6.79 -3.75 11.04
CA THR A 124 -5.62 -2.92 11.31
C THR A 124 -5.66 -2.40 12.74
N ARG A 125 -4.66 -2.74 13.55
CA ARG A 125 -4.51 -2.25 14.91
C ARG A 125 -3.85 -0.89 14.95
N ASP A 126 -2.85 -0.67 14.10
CA ASP A 126 -2.13 0.58 13.97
C ASP A 126 -1.56 0.72 12.56
N THR A 127 -1.41 1.94 12.09
CA THR A 127 -0.85 2.22 10.76
C THR A 127 -0.27 3.63 10.69
N TRP A 128 0.79 3.77 9.92
CA TRP A 128 1.35 5.06 9.56
C TRP A 128 1.98 5.03 8.17
N VAL A 129 2.20 6.19 7.58
CA VAL A 129 2.80 6.33 6.26
C VAL A 129 3.82 7.46 6.26
N GLU A 130 4.92 7.21 5.56
CA GLU A 130 5.90 8.24 5.18
C GLU A 130 5.88 8.41 3.67
N LEU A 131 5.86 9.65 3.21
CA LEU A 131 6.09 9.96 1.80
C LEU A 131 7.57 10.19 1.58
N MET A 132 8.14 9.43 0.65
CA MET A 132 9.53 9.48 0.29
C MET A 132 9.67 10.01 -1.13
N ARG A 133 10.67 10.86 -1.35
CA ARG A 133 11.01 11.31 -2.70
C ARG A 133 12.06 10.37 -3.29
N SER A 134 11.86 9.98 -4.53
CA SER A 134 12.90 9.33 -5.31
C SER A 134 14.10 10.27 -5.48
N THR A 135 15.29 9.72 -5.34
CA THR A 135 16.53 10.44 -5.65
C THR A 135 17.05 9.96 -6.98
N ASP A 136 17.43 10.91 -7.83
CA ASP A 136 18.09 10.60 -9.09
C ASP A 136 19.57 10.33 -8.81
N PHE A 137 20.03 9.22 -9.25
CA PHE A 137 21.42 8.81 -9.17
C PHE A 137 22.03 8.81 -10.56
#